data_0429c210f60378402a6d18e6b5e47cc8
#
_entry.id   0429c210f60378402a6d18e6b5e47cc8
#
_cell.length_a   1.000
_cell.length_b   1.000
_cell.length_c   1.000
_cell.angle_alpha   90.00
_cell.angle_beta   90.00
_cell.angle_gamma   90.00
#
_symmetry.space_group_name_H-M   'P 1'
#
loop_
_entity.id
_entity.type
_entity.pdbx_description
1 polymer ?
#
loop_
_entity_poly.entity_id
_entity_poly.type
_entity_poly.pdbx_seq_one_letter_code
_entity_poly.pdbx_strand_id
1 'polypeptide(L)'
;MITTRRRILGASAVSGLAVLGSAGMGAAAAQAQGGKKRVLAILGDAYHCVAPLDQALLGRLRKTGWEATVIMDYNVPWDDFAKYDLIIQSREGREYVRFLRERDNGSPPNKGEARWVTPAQEDKYEEYAKGGGRLFFYHDGIGAYPKGNGISRVARAYFIRHPAIVPINVTATGKMPELTQGVTPFTVSDEEYQLEMDESQTSVFMESQSTEHGRAVQGWAHTYGKGKVAVFIPGHSAQTISHPMVQRTIQNCIDWLVK
;
A
#
# COMPACT_ATOMS: atom_id res chain seq x y z
N MET A 1 19.27 29.45 71.76
CA MET A 1 17.88 29.37 72.24
C MET A 1 17.18 28.35 71.40
N ILE A 2 17.15 27.03 71.81
CA ILE A 2 16.07 26.37 72.55
C ILE A 2 14.74 26.68 71.84
N THR A 3 14.05 25.68 71.31
CA THR A 3 13.38 24.59 71.94
C THR A 3 12.93 23.49 70.99
N THR A 4 13.24 22.30 71.40
CA THR A 4 12.73 20.96 71.06
C THR A 4 11.20 20.83 71.25
N ARG A 5 10.51 20.02 70.44
CA ARG A 5 9.53 19.01 70.95
C ARG A 5 9.28 17.86 69.99
N ARG A 6 9.54 16.69 70.54
CA ARG A 6 9.21 15.29 70.09
C ARG A 6 7.71 15.01 70.22
N ARG A 7 7.27 14.02 69.44
CA ARG A 7 6.53 12.77 69.85
C ARG A 7 5.88 12.16 68.60
N ILE A 8 5.93 10.95 68.33
CA ILE A 8 6.04 9.58 68.79
C ILE A 8 5.08 8.72 67.95
N LEU A 9 5.64 7.68 67.32
CA LEU A 9 5.17 6.32 67.05
C LEU A 9 3.70 6.05 66.64
N GLY A 10 3.57 5.28 65.56
CA GLY A 10 2.49 4.41 65.22
C GLY A 10 2.92 3.47 64.11
N ALA A 11 3.49 2.32 64.44
CA ALA A 11 3.75 1.20 63.50
C ALA A 11 2.46 0.42 63.26
N SER A 12 2.17 0.13 62.03
CA SER A 12 1.29 -0.99 61.65
C SER A 12 1.78 -1.61 60.35
N ALA A 13 2.34 -2.79 60.45
CA ALA A 13 2.69 -3.64 59.34
C ALA A 13 1.41 -4.28 58.81
N VAL A 14 1.21 -4.17 57.49
CA VAL A 14 0.31 -5.04 56.74
C VAL A 14 1.07 -5.61 55.57
N SER A 15 1.30 -6.91 55.64
CA SER A 15 1.85 -7.74 54.56
C SER A 15 0.81 -7.84 53.46
N GLY A 16 1.17 -7.42 52.26
CA GLY A 16 0.33 -7.57 51.06
C GLY A 16 1.15 -8.15 49.93
N LEU A 17 0.81 -9.32 49.48
CA LEU A 17 1.35 -10.13 48.38
C LEU A 17 1.63 -9.31 47.15
N ALA A 18 2.86 -9.35 46.63
CA ALA A 18 3.20 -8.90 45.30
C ALA A 18 2.72 -9.94 44.27
N VAL A 19 1.64 -9.66 43.59
CA VAL A 19 1.27 -10.37 42.35
C VAL A 19 2.06 -9.71 41.20
N LEU A 20 3.07 -10.43 40.70
CA LEU A 20 3.75 -10.12 39.47
C LEU A 20 2.79 -10.37 38.31
N GLY A 21 2.00 -9.39 37.94
CA GLY A 21 1.26 -9.35 36.71
C GLY A 21 2.20 -8.99 35.55
N SER A 22 2.55 -9.98 34.73
CA SER A 22 3.20 -9.75 33.42
C SER A 22 2.25 -8.92 32.56
N ALA A 23 2.51 -7.62 32.47
CA ALA A 23 1.85 -6.75 31.51
C ALA A 23 2.37 -7.11 30.10
N GLY A 24 1.66 -8.02 29.42
CA GLY A 24 1.76 -8.17 27.99
C GLY A 24 1.28 -6.86 27.35
N MET A 25 2.20 -6.07 26.86
CA MET A 25 1.88 -4.92 26.01
C MET A 25 1.36 -5.43 24.66
N GLY A 26 0.09 -5.82 24.65
CA GLY A 26 -0.65 -5.91 23.41
C GLY A 26 -0.85 -4.49 22.89
N ALA A 27 -0.19 -4.16 21.78
CA ALA A 27 -0.54 -2.99 21.02
C ALA A 27 -1.99 -3.17 20.55
N ALA A 28 -2.93 -2.69 21.33
CA ALA A 28 -4.31 -2.55 20.92
C ALA A 28 -4.32 -1.54 19.79
N ALA A 29 -4.75 -1.99 18.61
CA ALA A 29 -5.09 -1.09 17.52
C ALA A 29 -6.02 -0.02 18.09
N ALA A 30 -5.57 1.21 18.14
CA ALA A 30 -6.38 2.35 18.54
C ALA A 30 -7.50 2.52 17.51
N GLN A 31 -8.67 1.95 17.82
CA GLN A 31 -9.90 2.30 17.13
C GLN A 31 -10.20 3.76 17.49
N ALA A 32 -10.12 4.59 16.47
CA ALA A 32 -10.24 6.03 16.56
C ALA A 32 -11.59 6.46 17.16
N GLN A 33 -11.53 7.13 18.29
CA GLN A 33 -12.54 8.05 18.72
C GLN A 33 -12.64 9.16 17.66
N GLY A 34 -13.74 9.21 16.89
CA GLY A 34 -14.26 10.40 16.19
C GLY A 34 -13.34 11.29 15.32
N GLY A 35 -12.10 10.89 15.05
CA GLY A 35 -11.16 11.62 14.21
C GLY A 35 -11.42 11.41 12.72
N LYS A 36 -11.00 12.37 11.89
CA LYS A 36 -11.04 12.21 10.44
C LYS A 36 -10.19 11.01 10.02
N LYS A 37 -10.70 10.21 9.09
CA LYS A 37 -9.94 9.13 8.48
C LYS A 37 -8.76 9.67 7.70
N ARG A 38 -7.62 8.99 7.75
CA ARG A 38 -6.35 9.42 7.16
C ARG A 38 -5.84 8.43 6.13
N VAL A 39 -5.44 8.95 4.97
CA VAL A 39 -4.78 8.16 3.92
C VAL A 39 -3.37 8.69 3.67
N LEU A 40 -2.40 7.78 3.61
CA LEU A 40 -1.07 8.03 3.10
C LEU A 40 -0.99 7.52 1.67
N ALA A 41 -0.59 8.37 0.74
CA ALA A 41 -0.40 8.01 -0.66
C ALA A 41 1.04 8.30 -1.09
N ILE A 42 1.77 7.28 -1.51
CA ILE A 42 3.13 7.36 -2.04
C ILE A 42 3.01 7.21 -3.56
N LEU A 43 3.16 8.31 -4.28
CA LEU A 43 2.75 8.42 -5.68
C LEU A 43 3.89 8.89 -6.58
N GLY A 44 3.87 8.39 -7.81
CA GLY A 44 4.66 8.91 -8.92
C GLY A 44 6.13 8.49 -8.89
N ASP A 45 6.66 8.32 -10.07
CA ASP A 45 8.04 7.99 -10.38
C ASP A 45 8.45 8.63 -11.72
N ALA A 46 9.53 8.18 -12.35
CA ALA A 46 10.00 8.75 -13.61
C ALA A 46 9.07 8.50 -14.81
N TYR A 47 8.18 7.52 -14.72
CA TYR A 47 7.29 7.12 -15.81
C TYR A 47 5.84 7.52 -15.55
N HIS A 48 5.45 7.71 -14.29
CA HIS A 48 4.05 7.90 -13.88
C HIS A 48 3.82 9.27 -13.25
N CYS A 49 3.06 10.10 -13.96
CA CYS A 49 2.71 11.44 -13.50
C CYS A 49 1.79 11.38 -12.27
N VAL A 50 2.11 12.16 -11.24
CA VAL A 50 1.35 12.20 -9.98
C VAL A 50 -0.07 12.74 -10.16
N ALA A 51 -0.29 13.72 -11.03
CA ALA A 51 -1.59 14.40 -11.11
C ALA A 51 -2.76 13.48 -11.47
N PRO A 52 -2.71 12.62 -12.50
CA PRO A 52 -3.79 11.66 -12.77
C PRO A 52 -3.93 10.60 -11.66
N LEU A 53 -2.81 10.14 -11.05
CA LEU A 53 -2.84 9.21 -9.93
C LEU A 53 -3.53 9.82 -8.71
N ASP A 54 -3.15 11.03 -8.31
CA ASP A 54 -3.75 11.75 -7.20
C ASP A 54 -5.26 11.95 -7.39
N GLN A 55 -5.69 12.37 -8.57
CA GLN A 55 -7.09 12.55 -8.90
C GLN A 55 -7.88 11.23 -8.80
N ALA A 56 -7.34 10.15 -9.34
CA ALA A 56 -8.01 8.86 -9.37
C ALA A 56 -8.11 8.20 -8.00
N LEU A 57 -7.01 8.23 -7.25
CA LEU A 57 -6.87 7.51 -5.98
C LEU A 57 -7.43 8.30 -4.79
N LEU A 58 -7.29 9.62 -4.78
CA LEU A 58 -7.61 10.45 -3.63
C LEU A 58 -8.79 11.40 -3.83
N GLY A 59 -9.18 11.67 -5.08
CA GLY A 59 -10.22 12.65 -5.38
C GLY A 59 -11.54 12.39 -4.65
N ARG A 60 -12.00 11.13 -4.60
CA ARG A 60 -13.21 10.75 -3.86
C ARG A 60 -13.00 10.77 -2.35
N LEU A 61 -11.86 10.27 -1.86
CA LEU A 61 -11.55 10.24 -0.43
C LEU A 61 -11.58 11.65 0.16
N ARG A 62 -10.98 12.63 -0.51
CA ARG A 62 -11.02 14.04 -0.10
C ARG A 62 -12.45 14.59 -0.07
N LYS A 63 -13.27 14.28 -1.09
CA LYS A 63 -14.68 14.69 -1.14
C LYS A 63 -15.51 14.10 -0.01
N THR A 64 -15.11 12.96 0.54
CA THR A 64 -15.78 12.29 1.67
C THR A 64 -15.12 12.61 3.02
N GLY A 65 -14.22 13.61 3.06
CA GLY A 65 -13.70 14.18 4.30
C GLY A 65 -12.43 13.49 4.84
N TRP A 66 -11.78 12.63 4.06
CA TRP A 66 -10.49 12.04 4.47
C TRP A 66 -9.37 13.07 4.41
N GLU A 67 -8.44 12.98 5.36
CA GLU A 67 -7.17 13.70 5.31
C GLU A 67 -6.17 12.90 4.51
N ALA A 68 -5.66 13.49 3.41
CA ALA A 68 -4.70 12.84 2.53
C ALA A 68 -3.31 13.45 2.72
N THR A 69 -2.34 12.60 3.08
CA THR A 69 -0.90 12.91 3.02
C THR A 69 -0.36 12.31 1.73
N VAL A 70 0.22 13.13 0.86
CA VAL A 70 0.81 12.68 -0.42
C VAL A 70 2.32 12.83 -0.37
N ILE A 71 3.02 11.75 -0.61
CA ILE A 71 4.48 11.71 -0.71
C ILE A 71 4.87 11.55 -2.17
N MET A 72 5.60 12.52 -2.70
CA MET A 72 6.13 12.54 -4.06
C MET A 72 7.66 12.46 -4.09
N ASP A 73 8.28 12.49 -2.94
CA ASP A 73 9.72 12.34 -2.71
C ASP A 73 10.02 11.04 -1.93
N TYR A 74 11.16 10.97 -1.30
CA TYR A 74 11.59 9.80 -0.53
C TYR A 74 11.40 9.94 1.00
N ASN A 75 10.76 11.04 1.45
CA ASN A 75 10.54 11.33 2.88
C ASN A 75 9.27 10.66 3.41
N VAL A 76 9.20 9.36 3.32
CA VAL A 76 8.05 8.57 3.79
C VAL A 76 8.10 8.47 5.33
N PRO A 77 6.98 8.71 6.02
CA PRO A 77 6.90 8.61 7.48
C PRO A 77 6.75 7.14 7.93
N TRP A 78 7.82 6.35 7.77
CA TRP A 78 7.84 4.90 7.98
C TRP A 78 7.33 4.45 9.35
N ASP A 79 7.68 5.16 10.40
CA ASP A 79 7.29 4.81 11.78
C ASP A 79 5.86 5.25 12.13
N ASP A 80 5.23 6.01 11.25
CA ASP A 80 3.90 6.58 11.43
C ASP A 80 2.80 5.84 10.66
N PHE A 81 3.11 4.72 10.00
CA PHE A 81 2.14 3.96 9.21
C PHE A 81 0.86 3.62 9.99
N ALA A 82 0.99 3.28 11.26
CA ALA A 82 -0.14 2.98 12.15
C ALA A 82 -1.10 4.18 12.38
N LYS A 83 -0.70 5.41 12.03
CA LYS A 83 -1.55 6.61 12.13
C LYS A 83 -2.51 6.77 10.94
N TYR A 84 -2.39 5.93 9.91
CA TYR A 84 -3.20 5.99 8.70
C TYR A 84 -4.18 4.82 8.65
N ASP A 85 -5.41 5.10 8.19
CA ASP A 85 -6.46 4.09 7.99
C ASP A 85 -6.29 3.33 6.67
N LEU A 86 -5.56 3.94 5.71
CA LEU A 86 -5.27 3.38 4.40
C LEU A 86 -3.90 3.87 3.93
N ILE A 87 -3.10 2.98 3.37
CA ILE A 87 -1.90 3.34 2.63
C ILE A 87 -2.08 2.93 1.16
N ILE A 88 -1.82 3.87 0.26
CA ILE A 88 -1.84 3.67 -1.19
C ILE A 88 -0.41 3.80 -1.70
N GLN A 89 0.10 2.76 -2.34
CA GLN A 89 1.42 2.71 -2.95
C GLN A 89 1.28 2.63 -4.46
N SER A 90 1.79 3.65 -5.19
CA SER A 90 1.85 3.70 -6.64
C SER A 90 3.15 4.38 -7.07
N ARG A 91 4.25 3.78 -6.70
CA ARG A 91 5.62 4.15 -7.07
C ARG A 91 6.45 2.88 -7.11
N GLU A 92 7.27 2.71 -8.14
CA GLU A 92 8.18 1.58 -8.23
C GLU A 92 9.41 1.72 -7.32
N GLY A 93 10.15 0.61 -7.14
CA GLY A 93 11.25 0.52 -6.18
C GLY A 93 12.57 1.17 -6.61
N ARG A 94 12.72 1.62 -7.86
CA ARG A 94 13.96 2.22 -8.36
C ARG A 94 14.12 3.67 -7.95
N GLU A 95 15.37 4.10 -7.77
CA GLU A 95 15.70 5.51 -7.54
C GLU A 95 15.98 6.23 -8.86
N TYR A 96 15.32 7.37 -9.08
CA TYR A 96 15.41 8.13 -10.32
C TYR A 96 16.20 9.45 -10.24
N VAL A 97 16.69 9.82 -9.07
CA VAL A 97 17.49 11.05 -8.92
C VAL A 97 18.73 11.04 -9.82
N ARG A 98 19.38 9.88 -9.96
CA ARG A 98 20.50 9.71 -10.88
C ARG A 98 20.06 9.69 -12.36
N PHE A 99 18.89 9.12 -12.64
CA PHE A 99 18.33 9.07 -13.98
C PHE A 99 18.22 10.46 -14.62
N LEU A 100 17.70 11.44 -13.90
CA LEU A 100 17.57 12.80 -14.42
C LEU A 100 18.92 13.43 -14.72
N ARG A 101 19.92 13.27 -13.84
CA ARG A 101 21.29 13.77 -14.04
C ARG A 101 22.01 13.09 -15.19
N GLU A 102 21.91 11.78 -15.30
CA GLU A 102 22.56 10.99 -16.34
C GLU A 102 21.92 11.26 -17.71
N ARG A 103 20.62 11.46 -17.77
CA ARG A 103 19.90 11.82 -18.99
C ARG A 103 20.35 13.18 -19.53
N ASP A 104 20.56 14.15 -18.68
CA ASP A 104 21.01 15.48 -19.06
C ASP A 104 22.45 15.46 -19.61
N ASN A 105 23.26 14.49 -19.19
CA ASN A 105 24.64 14.28 -19.63
C ASN A 105 24.78 13.27 -20.79
N GLY A 106 23.67 12.75 -21.34
CA GLY A 106 23.68 11.72 -22.38
C GLY A 106 24.15 10.34 -21.92
N SER A 107 24.33 10.13 -20.63
CA SER A 107 24.68 8.82 -20.06
C SER A 107 23.43 7.93 -19.93
N PRO A 108 23.54 6.62 -20.14
CA PRO A 108 22.43 5.73 -19.91
C PRO A 108 22.02 5.76 -18.44
N PRO A 109 20.72 5.67 -18.15
CA PRO A 109 20.26 5.64 -16.77
C PRO A 109 20.90 4.44 -16.04
N ASN A 110 21.19 4.64 -14.77
CA ASN A 110 21.64 3.55 -13.90
C ASN A 110 20.63 2.40 -14.00
N LYS A 111 21.08 1.21 -14.37
CA LYS A 111 20.22 0.04 -14.72
C LYS A 111 19.43 -0.52 -13.54
N GLY A 112 18.93 0.34 -12.66
CA GLY A 112 17.93 -0.03 -11.65
C GLY A 112 18.48 -0.75 -10.41
N GLU A 113 19.77 -0.65 -10.14
CA GLU A 113 20.36 -1.19 -8.91
C GLU A 113 20.15 -0.29 -7.69
N ALA A 114 20.08 1.05 -7.91
CA ALA A 114 19.79 1.99 -6.85
C ALA A 114 18.29 1.96 -6.49
N ARG A 115 18.01 1.89 -5.20
CA ARG A 115 16.65 1.85 -4.65
C ARG A 115 16.45 3.01 -3.71
N TRP A 116 15.25 3.59 -3.76
CA TRP A 116 14.89 4.67 -2.85
C TRP A 116 14.43 4.14 -1.47
N VAL A 117 14.16 2.84 -1.37
CA VAL A 117 13.63 2.16 -0.18
C VAL A 117 14.56 1.02 0.23
N THR A 118 14.83 0.90 1.51
CA THR A 118 15.62 -0.19 2.09
C THR A 118 14.73 -1.40 2.44
N PRO A 119 15.27 -2.62 2.58
CA PRO A 119 14.50 -3.79 3.02
C PRO A 119 13.75 -3.57 4.35
N ALA A 120 14.40 -2.90 5.33
CA ALA A 120 13.77 -2.60 6.61
C ALA A 120 12.58 -1.62 6.48
N GLN A 121 12.62 -0.70 5.52
CA GLN A 121 11.50 0.18 5.22
C GLN A 121 10.38 -0.57 4.48
N GLU A 122 10.71 -1.49 3.58
CA GLU A 122 9.71 -2.36 2.97
C GLU A 122 9.01 -3.25 4.01
N ASP A 123 9.72 -3.71 5.05
CA ASP A 123 9.13 -4.50 6.14
C ASP A 123 8.05 -3.74 6.91
N LYS A 124 8.06 -2.39 6.90
CA LYS A 124 7.00 -1.57 7.52
C LYS A 124 5.62 -1.80 6.87
N TYR A 125 5.56 -2.09 5.56
CA TYR A 125 4.30 -2.49 4.92
C TYR A 125 3.77 -3.80 5.50
N GLU A 126 4.66 -4.76 5.74
CA GLU A 126 4.30 -6.04 6.30
C GLU A 126 3.84 -5.92 7.77
N GLU A 127 4.57 -5.16 8.59
CA GLU A 127 4.19 -4.84 9.96
C GLU A 127 2.80 -4.18 10.02
N TYR A 128 2.58 -3.18 9.17
CA TYR A 128 1.30 -2.47 9.08
C TYR A 128 0.15 -3.40 8.70
N ALA A 129 0.32 -4.22 7.66
CA ALA A 129 -0.71 -5.18 7.23
C ALA A 129 -0.98 -6.23 8.32
N LYS A 130 0.06 -6.83 8.94
CA LYS A 130 -0.09 -7.79 10.04
C LYS A 130 -0.86 -7.21 11.22
N GLY A 131 -0.65 -5.91 11.50
CA GLY A 131 -1.34 -5.17 12.57
C GLY A 131 -2.80 -4.84 12.32
N GLY A 132 -3.30 -5.03 11.10
CA GLY A 132 -4.68 -4.71 10.71
C GLY A 132 -4.80 -3.55 9.73
N GLY A 133 -3.68 -3.07 9.22
CA GLY A 133 -3.62 -2.01 8.22
C GLY A 133 -4.19 -2.41 6.86
N ARG A 134 -4.51 -1.42 6.07
CA ARG A 134 -5.13 -1.56 4.75
C ARG A 134 -4.20 -1.03 3.68
N LEU A 135 -3.83 -1.87 2.72
CA LEU A 135 -2.88 -1.55 1.67
C LEU A 135 -3.53 -1.66 0.30
N PHE A 136 -3.36 -0.62 -0.49
CA PHE A 136 -3.69 -0.62 -1.90
C PHE A 136 -2.43 -0.40 -2.72
N PHE A 137 -1.97 -1.44 -3.41
CA PHE A 137 -0.91 -1.32 -4.40
C PHE A 137 -1.55 -1.08 -5.77
N TYR A 138 -1.26 0.06 -6.35
CA TYR A 138 -1.81 0.43 -7.64
C TYR A 138 -0.70 0.55 -8.67
N HIS A 139 -0.86 -0.14 -9.80
CA HIS A 139 0.07 -0.16 -10.92
C HIS A 139 1.51 -0.40 -10.44
N ASP A 140 2.40 0.57 -10.58
CA ASP A 140 3.81 0.49 -10.18
C ASP A 140 4.06 0.33 -8.67
N GLY A 141 3.01 0.31 -7.88
CA GLY A 141 3.13 0.06 -6.45
C GLY A 141 3.79 -1.27 -6.07
N ILE A 142 3.89 -2.21 -7.03
CA ILE A 142 4.62 -3.47 -6.88
C ILE A 142 5.80 -3.59 -7.85
N GLY A 143 6.02 -2.57 -8.70
CA GLY A 143 7.03 -2.57 -9.75
C GLY A 143 8.45 -2.50 -9.18
N ALA A 144 9.36 -3.31 -9.74
CA ALA A 144 10.79 -3.26 -9.47
C ALA A 144 11.22 -3.37 -7.99
N TYR A 145 10.41 -3.93 -7.12
CA TYR A 145 10.80 -4.30 -5.76
C TYR A 145 11.47 -5.66 -5.74
N PRO A 146 12.48 -5.91 -4.87
CA PRO A 146 13.17 -7.21 -4.81
C PRO A 146 12.25 -8.34 -4.38
N LYS A 147 12.44 -9.50 -4.99
CA LYS A 147 11.75 -10.72 -4.59
C LYS A 147 12.07 -11.06 -3.13
N GLY A 148 11.03 -11.40 -2.36
CA GLY A 148 11.16 -11.79 -0.95
C GLY A 148 11.28 -10.63 0.04
N ASN A 149 11.32 -9.36 -0.41
CA ASN A 149 11.24 -8.20 0.46
C ASN A 149 9.78 -7.88 0.88
N GLY A 150 9.61 -6.95 1.80
CA GLY A 150 8.34 -6.63 2.43
C GLY A 150 7.19 -6.40 1.45
N ILE A 151 7.38 -5.57 0.42
CA ILE A 151 6.33 -5.29 -0.58
C ILE A 151 5.96 -6.55 -1.37
N SER A 152 6.93 -7.31 -1.88
CA SER A 152 6.63 -8.52 -2.66
C SER A 152 5.96 -9.61 -1.81
N ARG A 153 6.34 -9.74 -0.52
CA ARG A 153 5.69 -10.67 0.40
C ARG A 153 4.25 -10.26 0.68
N VAL A 154 4.01 -8.98 0.94
CA VAL A 154 2.68 -8.45 1.28
C VAL A 154 1.76 -8.46 0.06
N ALA A 155 2.25 -8.10 -1.12
CA ALA A 155 1.49 -8.19 -2.36
C ALA A 155 1.24 -9.64 -2.80
N ARG A 156 2.01 -10.62 -2.28
CA ARG A 156 2.03 -12.02 -2.72
C ARG A 156 2.32 -12.17 -4.20
N ALA A 157 3.11 -11.27 -4.73
CA ALA A 157 3.52 -11.25 -6.12
C ALA A 157 4.90 -10.60 -6.27
N TYR A 158 5.65 -11.07 -7.23
CA TYR A 158 6.90 -10.48 -7.64
C TYR A 158 6.79 -10.06 -9.11
N PHE A 159 7.03 -8.77 -9.37
CA PHE A 159 7.07 -8.22 -10.71
C PHE A 159 8.37 -8.64 -11.41
N ILE A 160 8.26 -9.37 -12.51
CA ILE A 160 9.40 -9.79 -13.32
C ILE A 160 9.71 -8.71 -14.35
N ARG A 161 8.71 -8.37 -15.17
CA ARG A 161 8.78 -7.36 -16.24
C ARG A 161 7.37 -7.14 -16.80
N HIS A 162 7.24 -6.18 -17.69
CA HIS A 162 6.12 -6.08 -18.63
C HIS A 162 6.63 -6.09 -20.08
N PRO A 163 5.89 -6.64 -21.04
CA PRO A 163 6.15 -6.49 -22.46
C PRO A 163 5.77 -5.08 -22.96
N ALA A 164 5.83 -4.87 -24.27
CA ALA A 164 5.35 -3.63 -24.87
C ALA A 164 3.87 -3.37 -24.54
N ILE A 165 3.49 -2.11 -24.43
CA ILE A 165 2.09 -1.68 -24.27
C ILE A 165 1.29 -2.10 -25.49
N VAL A 166 0.19 -2.81 -25.27
CA VAL A 166 -0.74 -3.29 -26.29
C VAL A 166 -2.18 -3.08 -25.85
N PRO A 167 -3.17 -3.16 -26.75
CA PRO A 167 -4.57 -3.26 -26.35
C PRO A 167 -4.80 -4.55 -25.56
N ILE A 168 -5.29 -4.41 -24.31
CA ILE A 168 -5.63 -5.52 -23.44
C ILE A 168 -7.12 -5.52 -23.17
N ASN A 169 -7.77 -6.67 -23.26
CA ASN A 169 -9.17 -6.83 -22.89
C ASN A 169 -9.26 -7.30 -21.44
N VAL A 170 -9.74 -6.46 -20.57
CA VAL A 170 -9.80 -6.68 -19.12
C VAL A 170 -11.18 -7.16 -18.71
N THR A 171 -11.24 -8.27 -17.97
CA THR A 171 -12.48 -8.92 -17.54
C THR A 171 -12.45 -9.32 -16.08
N ALA A 172 -13.61 -9.35 -15.45
CA ALA A 172 -13.79 -9.90 -14.12
C ALA A 172 -13.78 -11.44 -14.14
N THR A 173 -13.11 -12.04 -13.15
CA THR A 173 -13.06 -13.51 -13.01
C THR A 173 -14.30 -14.10 -12.32
N GLY A 174 -15.17 -13.27 -11.74
CA GLY A 174 -16.27 -13.68 -10.87
C GLY A 174 -15.90 -13.90 -9.41
N LYS A 175 -14.61 -13.89 -9.05
CA LYS A 175 -14.17 -13.89 -7.66
C LYS A 175 -14.29 -12.47 -7.08
N MET A 176 -14.63 -12.36 -5.79
CA MET A 176 -14.78 -11.08 -5.08
C MET A 176 -15.69 -10.09 -5.83
N PRO A 177 -16.98 -10.37 -5.98
CA PRO A 177 -17.91 -9.56 -6.76
C PRO A 177 -18.02 -8.11 -6.26
N GLU A 178 -17.71 -7.86 -4.99
CA GLU A 178 -17.64 -6.52 -4.41
C GLU A 178 -16.54 -5.64 -5.03
N LEU A 179 -15.44 -6.23 -5.52
CA LEU A 179 -14.36 -5.51 -6.19
C LEU A 179 -14.67 -5.24 -7.68
N THR A 180 -15.60 -5.97 -8.25
CA THR A 180 -15.98 -5.86 -9.66
C THR A 180 -17.40 -5.33 -9.86
N GLN A 181 -18.05 -4.86 -8.81
CA GLN A 181 -19.41 -4.32 -8.86
C GLN A 181 -19.53 -3.15 -9.86
N GLY A 182 -20.40 -3.31 -10.85
CA GLY A 182 -20.61 -2.30 -11.89
C GLY A 182 -19.49 -2.17 -12.91
N VAL A 183 -18.55 -3.13 -12.92
CA VAL A 183 -17.50 -3.24 -13.95
C VAL A 183 -17.96 -4.20 -15.02
N THR A 184 -17.93 -3.74 -16.27
CA THR A 184 -18.14 -4.55 -17.47
C THR A 184 -16.79 -4.77 -18.18
N PRO A 185 -16.65 -5.80 -19.04
CA PRO A 185 -15.44 -5.96 -19.86
C PRO A 185 -15.06 -4.66 -20.59
N PHE A 186 -13.78 -4.35 -20.62
CA PHE A 186 -13.26 -3.14 -21.24
C PHE A 186 -11.90 -3.36 -21.87
N THR A 187 -11.55 -2.51 -22.85
CA THR A 187 -10.25 -2.55 -23.52
C THR A 187 -9.51 -1.24 -23.27
N VAL A 188 -8.25 -1.34 -22.89
CA VAL A 188 -7.31 -0.22 -22.73
C VAL A 188 -5.96 -0.60 -23.32
N SER A 189 -5.18 0.38 -23.74
CA SER A 189 -3.75 0.20 -24.06
C SER A 189 -2.96 0.33 -22.77
N ASP A 190 -2.41 -0.77 -22.28
CA ASP A 190 -1.71 -0.80 -21.00
C ASP A 190 -0.65 -1.91 -20.95
N GLU A 191 0.00 -2.04 -19.82
CA GLU A 191 1.03 -3.03 -19.54
C GLU A 191 0.44 -4.31 -18.96
N GLU A 192 0.84 -5.46 -19.51
CA GLU A 192 0.53 -6.77 -18.93
C GLU A 192 1.72 -7.23 -18.09
N TYR A 193 1.62 -7.07 -16.78
CA TYR A 193 2.69 -7.47 -15.87
C TYR A 193 2.87 -8.99 -15.88
N GLN A 194 4.10 -9.42 -16.13
CA GLN A 194 4.50 -10.81 -15.92
C GLN A 194 4.93 -10.95 -14.46
N LEU A 195 4.16 -11.72 -13.73
CA LEU A 195 4.27 -11.87 -12.29
C LEU A 195 4.69 -13.30 -11.93
N GLU A 196 5.53 -13.42 -10.93
CA GLU A 196 5.67 -14.66 -10.18
C GLU A 196 4.78 -14.57 -8.94
N MET A 197 3.71 -15.35 -8.92
CA MET A 197 2.75 -15.38 -7.82
C MET A 197 2.10 -16.77 -7.71
N ASP A 198 1.68 -17.11 -6.50
CA ASP A 198 0.80 -18.26 -6.26
C ASP A 198 -0.65 -17.77 -6.18
N GLU A 199 -1.41 -17.94 -7.26
CA GLU A 199 -2.81 -17.50 -7.33
C GLU A 199 -3.69 -18.20 -6.29
N SER A 200 -3.29 -19.36 -5.74
CA SER A 200 -4.03 -20.05 -4.68
C SER A 200 -4.02 -19.32 -3.35
N GLN A 201 -3.03 -18.43 -3.14
CA GLN A 201 -2.88 -17.63 -1.93
C GLN A 201 -3.64 -16.29 -1.99
N THR A 202 -4.28 -15.99 -3.12
CA THR A 202 -4.97 -14.73 -3.37
C THR A 202 -6.32 -14.96 -4.03
N SER A 203 -7.16 -13.93 -4.05
CA SER A 203 -8.39 -13.92 -4.85
C SER A 203 -8.17 -13.02 -6.06
N VAL A 204 -7.80 -13.62 -7.19
CA VAL A 204 -7.70 -12.91 -8.47
C VAL A 204 -9.10 -12.52 -8.92
N PHE A 205 -9.42 -11.22 -8.94
CA PHE A 205 -10.74 -10.71 -9.30
C PHE A 205 -10.79 -10.10 -10.71
N MET A 206 -9.61 -9.79 -11.30
CA MET A 206 -9.51 -9.19 -12.62
C MET A 206 -8.35 -9.82 -13.39
N GLU A 207 -8.56 -10.07 -14.68
CA GLU A 207 -7.53 -10.57 -15.60
C GLU A 207 -7.64 -9.85 -16.94
N SER A 208 -6.58 -9.90 -17.73
CA SER A 208 -6.60 -9.45 -19.12
C SER A 208 -6.30 -10.58 -20.09
N GLN A 209 -6.67 -10.33 -21.33
CA GLN A 209 -6.30 -11.14 -22.48
C GLN A 209 -5.85 -10.22 -23.61
N SER A 210 -4.65 -10.44 -24.15
CA SER A 210 -4.18 -9.82 -25.38
C SER A 210 -3.87 -10.87 -26.43
N THR A 211 -3.81 -10.45 -27.69
CA THR A 211 -3.39 -11.31 -28.82
C THR A 211 -1.90 -11.61 -28.75
N GLU A 212 -1.12 -10.64 -28.27
CA GLU A 212 0.34 -10.69 -28.30
C GLU A 212 0.93 -11.44 -27.12
N HIS A 213 0.29 -11.38 -25.95
CA HIS A 213 0.89 -11.86 -24.71
C HIS A 213 0.04 -12.86 -23.94
N GLY A 214 -1.20 -13.10 -24.38
CA GLY A 214 -2.12 -14.05 -23.76
C GLY A 214 -2.76 -13.53 -22.48
N ARG A 215 -2.94 -14.40 -21.47
CA ARG A 215 -3.57 -14.06 -20.19
C ARG A 215 -2.57 -13.42 -19.23
N ALA A 216 -2.99 -12.36 -18.56
CA ALA A 216 -2.27 -11.78 -17.41
C ALA A 216 -3.22 -11.45 -16.25
N VAL A 217 -2.72 -11.56 -15.01
CA VAL A 217 -3.45 -11.13 -13.81
C VAL A 217 -3.40 -9.62 -13.72
N GLN A 218 -4.58 -8.99 -13.57
CA GLN A 218 -4.72 -7.53 -13.54
C GLN A 218 -5.24 -6.99 -12.19
N GLY A 219 -5.73 -7.86 -11.32
CA GLY A 219 -6.14 -7.46 -9.98
C GLY A 219 -6.39 -8.64 -9.05
N TRP A 220 -5.93 -8.51 -7.82
CA TRP A 220 -6.14 -9.51 -6.76
C TRP A 220 -6.24 -8.86 -5.38
N ALA A 221 -6.83 -9.58 -4.45
CA ALA A 221 -6.94 -9.15 -3.08
C ALA A 221 -6.87 -10.33 -2.11
N HIS A 222 -6.47 -10.06 -0.89
CA HIS A 222 -6.39 -11.05 0.18
C HIS A 222 -6.31 -10.39 1.55
N THR A 223 -6.44 -11.18 2.59
CA THR A 223 -6.09 -10.78 3.95
C THR A 223 -4.60 -11.07 4.20
N TYR A 224 -3.93 -10.22 4.99
CA TYR A 224 -2.56 -10.41 5.42
C TYR A 224 -2.45 -10.13 6.93
N GLY A 225 -2.28 -11.17 7.74
CA GLY A 225 -2.45 -11.05 9.18
C GLY A 225 -3.87 -10.59 9.52
N LYS A 226 -3.99 -9.45 10.20
CA LYS A 226 -5.29 -8.84 10.52
C LYS A 226 -5.75 -7.82 9.48
N GLY A 227 -4.90 -7.49 8.52
CA GLY A 227 -5.13 -6.45 7.53
C GLY A 227 -5.68 -6.96 6.20
N LYS A 228 -5.87 -6.02 5.29
CA LYS A 228 -6.38 -6.26 3.94
C LYS A 228 -5.43 -5.68 2.91
N VAL A 229 -5.25 -6.40 1.81
CA VAL A 229 -4.39 -5.99 0.69
C VAL A 229 -5.19 -6.12 -0.60
N ALA A 230 -5.17 -5.09 -1.42
CA ALA A 230 -5.65 -5.11 -2.79
C ALA A 230 -4.55 -4.63 -3.73
N VAL A 231 -4.49 -5.25 -4.90
CA VAL A 231 -3.58 -4.86 -6.00
C VAL A 231 -4.41 -4.72 -7.27
N PHE A 232 -4.16 -3.66 -8.04
CA PHE A 232 -4.81 -3.44 -9.33
C PHE A 232 -3.80 -2.81 -10.31
N ILE A 233 -3.62 -3.43 -11.47
CA ILE A 233 -2.53 -3.12 -12.40
C ILE A 233 -2.90 -2.05 -13.44
N PRO A 234 -4.03 -2.07 -14.18
CA PRO A 234 -4.27 -1.12 -15.27
C PRO A 234 -4.12 0.34 -14.81
N GLY A 235 -3.10 1.05 -15.32
CA GLY A 235 -2.78 2.37 -14.77
C GLY A 235 -1.59 3.12 -15.37
N HIS A 236 -0.95 2.61 -16.45
CA HIS A 236 0.26 3.20 -17.00
C HIS A 236 0.06 4.64 -17.51
N SER A 237 -1.04 4.91 -18.18
CA SER A 237 -1.29 6.23 -18.79
C SER A 237 -2.45 6.97 -18.15
N ALA A 238 -2.45 8.30 -18.27
CA ALA A 238 -3.58 9.12 -17.86
C ALA A 238 -4.89 8.71 -18.57
N GLN A 239 -4.79 8.22 -19.82
CA GLN A 239 -5.94 7.72 -20.56
C GLN A 239 -6.51 6.46 -19.91
N THR A 240 -5.66 5.46 -19.58
CA THR A 240 -6.08 4.26 -18.86
C THR A 240 -6.64 4.60 -17.49
N ILE A 241 -5.93 5.43 -16.71
CA ILE A 241 -6.36 5.85 -15.38
C ILE A 241 -7.75 6.52 -15.43
N SER A 242 -8.05 7.30 -16.49
CA SER A 242 -9.33 8.01 -16.65
C SER A 242 -10.46 7.12 -17.19
N HIS A 243 -10.17 5.89 -17.60
CA HIS A 243 -11.19 4.99 -18.16
C HIS A 243 -12.26 4.68 -17.09
N PRO A 244 -13.58 4.80 -17.39
CA PRO A 244 -14.64 4.64 -16.40
C PRO A 244 -14.58 3.34 -15.59
N MET A 245 -14.23 2.22 -16.25
CA MET A 245 -14.15 0.91 -15.59
C MET A 245 -12.90 0.80 -14.69
N VAL A 246 -11.79 1.43 -15.07
CA VAL A 246 -10.58 1.55 -14.22
C VAL A 246 -10.90 2.37 -12.96
N GLN A 247 -11.54 3.53 -13.12
CA GLN A 247 -12.01 4.37 -12.02
C GLN A 247 -12.97 3.62 -11.10
N ARG A 248 -13.90 2.86 -11.65
CA ARG A 248 -14.85 2.04 -10.90
C ARG A 248 -14.12 0.98 -10.08
N THR A 249 -13.17 0.26 -10.68
CA THR A 249 -12.39 -0.77 -9.99
C THR A 249 -11.54 -0.17 -8.86
N ILE A 250 -10.87 0.96 -9.09
CA ILE A 250 -10.14 1.70 -8.04
C ILE A 250 -11.06 1.99 -6.86
N GLN A 251 -12.26 2.54 -7.12
CA GLN A 251 -13.22 2.86 -6.07
C GLN A 251 -13.68 1.62 -5.29
N ASN A 252 -13.98 0.53 -6.00
CA ASN A 252 -14.38 -0.72 -5.37
C ASN A 252 -13.27 -1.28 -4.47
N CYS A 253 -12.00 -1.24 -4.93
CA CYS A 253 -10.84 -1.65 -4.12
C CYS A 253 -10.73 -0.82 -2.83
N ILE A 254 -10.82 0.51 -2.95
CA ILE A 254 -10.78 1.40 -1.78
C ILE A 254 -11.95 1.12 -0.85
N ASP A 255 -13.18 1.01 -1.37
CA ASP A 255 -14.38 0.76 -0.56
C ASP A 255 -14.29 -0.60 0.18
N TRP A 256 -13.74 -1.63 -0.46
CA TRP A 256 -13.52 -2.93 0.17
C TRP A 256 -12.46 -2.87 1.27
N LEU A 257 -11.38 -2.14 1.04
CA LEU A 257 -10.31 -1.98 2.02
C LEU A 257 -10.81 -1.27 3.28
N VAL A 258 -11.61 -0.22 3.15
CA VAL A 258 -11.98 0.65 4.30
C VAL A 258 -13.27 0.23 5.03
N LYS A 259 -13.91 -0.83 4.57
CA LYS A 259 -14.98 -1.54 5.30
C LYS A 259 -14.37 -2.42 6.38
#